data_6e3103fb177d3e5aacfda570e88c659f
#
_entry.id   6e3103fb177d3e5aacfda570e88c659f
#
_cell.length_a   1.000
_cell.length_b   1.000
_cell.length_c   1.000
_cell.angle_alpha   90.00
_cell.angle_beta   90.00
_cell.angle_gamma   90.00
#
_symmetry.space_group_name_H-M   'P 1'
#
loop_
_entity.id
_entity.type
_entity.pdbx_description
1 polymer ?
#
loop_
_entity_poly.entity_id
_entity_poly.type
_entity_poly.pdbx_seq_one_letter_code
_entity_poly.pdbx_strand_id
1 'polypeptide(L)'
;MKKILAILMLLMLNLNIALAQNLEIDETNLSEKDIQYLSAWTSLAVYNDKFSLLARDILKSNGWNIRFYNEQIAKSDVKYLLADKKINDKDIFFLSISGTSSWQDVKTDLAVEATVFQGHNLDEFLQSRNDKDLSETKPLVHKGFLQYVQDGFFSANSSGEILGLDLVEHLKQCPEDKIYITGHSLGGAVAELLTARLLDMGVNSNQIETITFGAPAVGNKTFVDMYEPKMNLTRITMKGDIVKNLAQIANERFVQFNTNEVWTVSKLENDKFAHNMLLYFDRAIKNYYDSKEDIALATEDIETCETYVAKPKYDFPNELQSEINYMNLALK
;
A
#
# COMPACT_ATOMS: atom_id res chain seq x y z
N MET A 1 40.21 11.78 27.09
CA MET A 1 39.91 11.92 25.67
C MET A 1 39.09 10.76 25.10
N LYS A 2 39.56 9.49 25.13
CA LYS A 2 38.80 8.35 24.54
C LYS A 2 37.38 8.16 25.09
N LYS A 3 37.13 8.36 26.39
CA LYS A 3 35.77 8.28 27.00
C LYS A 3 34.85 9.41 26.58
N ILE A 4 35.37 10.62 26.39
CA ILE A 4 34.59 11.78 25.92
C ILE A 4 34.21 11.60 24.45
N LEU A 5 35.13 11.04 23.64
CA LEU A 5 34.88 10.74 22.24
C LEU A 5 33.82 9.65 22.08
N ALA A 6 33.82 8.62 22.95
CA ALA A 6 32.81 7.56 22.95
C ALA A 6 31.41 8.09 23.36
N ILE A 7 31.36 9.00 24.33
CA ILE A 7 30.10 9.64 24.77
C ILE A 7 29.57 10.57 23.66
N LEU A 8 30.43 11.33 22.99
CA LEU A 8 30.06 12.16 21.84
C LEU A 8 29.58 11.31 20.65
N MET A 9 30.24 10.18 20.36
CA MET A 9 29.76 9.22 19.34
C MET A 9 28.40 8.62 19.72
N LEU A 10 28.19 8.25 21.00
CA LEU A 10 26.91 7.72 21.46
C LEU A 10 25.79 8.78 21.37
N LEU A 11 26.10 10.03 21.70
CA LEU A 11 25.16 11.16 21.56
C LEU A 11 24.85 11.46 20.09
N MET A 12 25.85 11.41 19.21
CA MET A 12 25.65 11.57 17.77
C MET A 12 24.86 10.41 17.15
N LEU A 13 25.09 9.17 17.62
CA LEU A 13 24.29 8.00 17.19
C LEU A 13 22.82 8.15 17.63
N ASN A 14 22.59 8.54 18.88
CA ASN A 14 21.22 8.77 19.37
C ASN A 14 20.54 9.96 18.67
N LEU A 15 21.27 11.02 18.32
CA LEU A 15 20.73 12.14 17.58
C LEU A 15 20.37 11.75 16.12
N ASN A 16 21.23 10.95 15.47
CA ASN A 16 20.95 10.46 14.12
C ASN A 16 19.78 9.46 14.10
N ILE A 17 19.65 8.61 15.13
CA ILE A 17 18.50 7.70 15.29
C ILE A 17 17.21 8.53 15.54
N ALA A 18 17.26 9.59 16.34
CA ALA A 18 16.12 10.47 16.59
C ALA A 18 15.70 11.25 15.33
N LEU A 19 16.65 11.70 14.51
CA LEU A 19 16.38 12.37 13.24
C LEU A 19 15.85 11.42 12.15
N ALA A 20 16.29 10.17 12.15
CA ALA A 20 15.78 9.15 11.23
C ALA A 20 14.39 8.59 11.64
N GLN A 21 13.90 8.89 12.84
CA GLN A 21 12.61 8.41 13.34
C GLN A 21 11.44 9.37 13.10
N ASN A 22 11.68 10.61 12.68
CA ASN A 22 10.60 11.54 12.38
C ASN A 22 10.22 11.45 10.91
N LEU A 23 8.98 11.07 10.67
CA LEU A 23 8.33 11.28 9.37
C LEU A 23 8.03 12.78 9.28
N GLU A 24 8.76 13.51 8.46
CA GLU A 24 8.60 14.97 8.28
C GLU A 24 7.35 15.30 7.46
N ILE A 25 6.18 14.87 7.92
CA ILE A 25 4.91 15.04 7.23
C ILE A 25 4.19 16.26 7.77
N ASP A 26 3.70 17.12 6.88
CA ASP A 26 2.76 18.16 7.25
C ASP A 26 1.39 17.57 7.51
N GLU A 27 1.12 17.24 8.78
CA GLU A 27 -0.15 16.63 9.19
C GLU A 27 -1.34 17.59 9.09
N THR A 28 -1.11 18.88 8.87
CA THR A 28 -2.22 19.83 8.72
C THR A 28 -2.91 19.72 7.37
N ASN A 29 -2.19 19.27 6.34
CA ASN A 29 -2.71 19.09 5.00
C ASN A 29 -1.87 18.06 4.24
N LEU A 30 -2.30 16.80 4.24
CA LEU A 30 -1.62 15.71 3.53
C LEU A 30 -1.65 15.96 2.03
N SER A 31 -0.49 16.19 1.44
CA SER A 31 -0.33 16.25 -0.02
C SER A 31 -0.42 14.85 -0.64
N GLU A 32 -0.56 14.76 -1.95
CA GLU A 32 -0.52 13.49 -2.68
C GLU A 32 0.78 12.70 -2.39
N LYS A 33 1.91 13.40 -2.29
CA LYS A 33 3.21 12.77 -1.99
C LYS A 33 3.31 12.28 -0.54
N ASP A 34 2.72 13.00 0.42
CA ASP A 34 2.60 12.52 1.81
C ASP A 34 1.76 11.23 1.86
N ILE A 35 0.65 11.18 1.12
CA ILE A 35 -0.24 10.01 1.05
C ILE A 35 0.47 8.81 0.40
N GLN A 36 1.14 9.00 -0.74
CA GLN A 36 1.93 7.95 -1.40
C GLN A 36 3.04 7.43 -0.48
N TYR A 37 3.72 8.32 0.25
CA TYR A 37 4.79 7.98 1.18
C TYR A 37 4.27 7.18 2.38
N LEU A 38 3.19 7.63 3.04
CA LEU A 38 2.55 6.89 4.13
C LEU A 38 1.98 5.54 3.67
N SER A 39 1.41 5.50 2.46
CA SER A 39 0.94 4.25 1.85
C SER A 39 2.08 3.25 1.64
N ALA A 40 3.27 3.72 1.24
CA ALA A 40 4.44 2.85 1.11
C ALA A 40 4.92 2.34 2.47
N TRP A 41 4.97 3.19 3.52
CA TRP A 41 5.31 2.79 4.89
C TRP A 41 4.36 1.73 5.43
N THR A 42 3.06 1.94 5.31
CA THR A 42 2.05 1.01 5.82
C THR A 42 2.00 -0.28 5.00
N SER A 43 2.20 -0.21 3.66
CA SER A 43 2.34 -1.39 2.80
C SER A 43 3.59 -2.21 3.09
N LEU A 44 4.67 -1.60 3.59
CA LEU A 44 5.83 -2.33 4.09
C LEU A 44 5.55 -2.91 5.48
N ALA A 45 4.90 -2.15 6.36
CA ALA A 45 4.63 -2.53 7.74
C ALA A 45 3.73 -3.76 7.90
N VAL A 46 2.88 -4.07 6.91
CA VAL A 46 1.93 -5.20 6.99
C VAL A 46 2.60 -6.58 6.87
N TYR A 47 3.82 -6.67 6.32
CA TYR A 47 4.57 -7.92 6.22
C TYR A 47 5.18 -8.36 7.56
N ASN A 48 5.86 -9.51 7.60
CA ASN A 48 6.44 -10.09 8.82
C ASN A 48 7.97 -10.28 8.74
N ASP A 49 8.65 -9.39 8.04
CA ASP A 49 10.11 -9.37 7.97
C ASP A 49 10.70 -8.27 8.88
N LYS A 50 12.02 -8.14 8.90
CA LYS A 50 12.72 -7.15 9.73
C LYS A 50 12.39 -5.70 9.32
N PHE A 51 12.23 -5.45 8.02
CA PHE A 51 11.89 -4.12 7.51
C PHE A 51 10.48 -3.72 7.92
N SER A 52 9.57 -4.69 7.95
CA SER A 52 8.20 -4.47 8.42
C SER A 52 8.15 -4.11 9.90
N LEU A 53 8.99 -4.76 10.73
CA LEU A 53 9.11 -4.41 12.15
C LEU A 53 9.63 -2.97 12.32
N LEU A 54 10.67 -2.59 11.58
CA LEU A 54 11.20 -1.23 11.59
C LEU A 54 10.13 -0.22 11.14
N ALA A 55 9.41 -0.52 10.07
CA ALA A 55 8.33 0.34 9.58
C ALA A 55 7.23 0.55 10.63
N ARG A 56 6.85 -0.52 11.37
CA ARG A 56 5.89 -0.42 12.48
C ARG A 56 6.40 0.47 13.61
N ASP A 57 7.67 0.33 13.98
CA ASP A 57 8.26 1.11 15.06
C ASP A 57 8.34 2.60 14.68
N ILE A 58 8.67 2.90 13.43
CA ILE A 58 8.69 4.29 12.92
C ILE A 58 7.26 4.86 12.89
N LEU A 59 6.27 4.15 12.37
CA LEU A 59 4.88 4.61 12.37
C LEU A 59 4.40 4.90 13.80
N LYS A 60 4.64 3.96 14.75
CA LYS A 60 4.27 4.13 16.18
C LYS A 60 4.97 5.31 16.82
N SER A 61 6.27 5.51 16.57
CA SER A 61 7.03 6.64 17.13
C SER A 61 6.53 8.00 16.59
N ASN A 62 5.86 7.99 15.45
CA ASN A 62 5.20 9.16 14.85
C ASN A 62 3.69 9.25 15.20
N GLY A 63 3.25 8.53 16.24
CA GLY A 63 1.92 8.65 16.80
C GLY A 63 0.82 7.88 16.08
N TRP A 64 1.17 6.99 15.13
CA TRP A 64 0.19 6.11 14.51
C TRP A 64 -0.15 4.95 15.44
N ASN A 65 -1.42 4.72 15.67
CA ASN A 65 -1.91 3.50 16.29
C ASN A 65 -1.98 2.38 15.25
N ILE A 66 -1.43 1.19 15.55
CA ILE A 66 -1.33 0.09 14.59
C ILE A 66 -2.03 -1.14 15.14
N ARG A 67 -2.99 -1.64 14.39
CA ARG A 67 -3.76 -2.85 14.71
C ARG A 67 -3.67 -3.84 13.55
N PHE A 68 -3.50 -5.12 13.88
CA PHE A 68 -3.50 -6.22 12.92
C PHE A 68 -4.79 -7.01 12.99
N TYR A 69 -5.23 -7.46 11.82
CA TYR A 69 -6.40 -8.32 11.68
C TYR A 69 -6.04 -9.53 10.83
N ASN A 70 -6.67 -10.67 11.13
CA ASN A 70 -6.52 -11.95 10.42
C ASN A 70 -5.18 -12.68 10.59
N GLU A 71 -4.46 -12.44 11.66
CA GLU A 71 -3.26 -13.23 11.98
C GLU A 71 -3.56 -14.73 12.23
N GLN A 72 -4.82 -15.10 12.48
CA GLN A 72 -5.21 -16.43 12.94
C GLN A 72 -6.11 -17.22 11.99
N ILE A 73 -6.50 -16.69 10.83
CA ILE A 73 -7.33 -17.43 9.88
C ILE A 73 -6.41 -18.36 9.07
N ALA A 74 -6.37 -19.62 9.48
CA ALA A 74 -5.45 -20.67 9.06
C ALA A 74 -5.52 -21.08 7.56
N LYS A 75 -6.12 -20.29 6.69
CA LYS A 75 -6.27 -20.62 5.26
C LYS A 75 -5.79 -19.55 4.28
N SER A 76 -5.50 -18.34 4.73
CA SER A 76 -4.91 -17.31 3.88
C SER A 76 -3.79 -16.59 4.62
N ASP A 77 -2.63 -16.47 3.99
CA ASP A 77 -1.48 -15.69 4.51
C ASP A 77 -1.69 -14.18 4.40
N VAL A 78 -2.86 -13.71 3.96
CA VAL A 78 -3.14 -12.28 3.79
C VAL A 78 -3.48 -11.63 5.12
N LYS A 79 -2.75 -10.58 5.44
CA LYS A 79 -2.88 -9.79 6.66
C LYS A 79 -3.41 -8.41 6.34
N TYR A 80 -4.17 -7.88 7.27
CA TYR A 80 -4.63 -6.51 7.25
C TYR A 80 -3.99 -5.74 8.40
N LEU A 81 -3.45 -4.59 8.08
CA LEU A 81 -2.93 -3.62 9.05
C LEU A 81 -3.77 -2.36 8.94
N LEU A 82 -4.38 -1.95 10.04
CA LEU A 82 -5.03 -0.66 10.17
C LEU A 82 -4.15 0.25 11.01
N ALA A 83 -3.62 1.30 10.40
CA ALA A 83 -2.95 2.40 11.06
C ALA A 83 -3.91 3.58 11.13
N ASP A 84 -4.12 4.12 12.33
CA ASP A 84 -5.00 5.26 12.53
C ASP A 84 -4.33 6.35 13.35
N LYS A 85 -4.65 7.60 13.02
CA LYS A 85 -4.21 8.78 13.74
C LYS A 85 -5.24 9.90 13.63
N LYS A 86 -5.42 10.64 14.73
CA LYS A 86 -6.25 11.84 14.71
C LYS A 86 -5.45 13.04 14.23
N ILE A 87 -5.89 13.67 13.15
CA ILE A 87 -5.26 14.84 12.52
C ILE A 87 -6.34 15.91 12.34
N ASN A 88 -6.16 17.08 12.95
CA ASN A 88 -7.12 18.19 12.90
C ASN A 88 -8.56 17.75 13.28
N ASP A 89 -8.68 17.00 14.37
CA ASP A 89 -9.94 16.44 14.88
C ASP A 89 -10.65 15.42 13.96
N LYS A 90 -10.01 15.01 12.87
CA LYS A 90 -10.51 13.97 11.96
C LYS A 90 -9.71 12.68 12.15
N ASP A 91 -10.38 11.55 12.06
CA ASP A 91 -9.70 10.26 12.07
C ASP A 91 -9.21 9.93 10.66
N ILE A 92 -7.92 9.70 10.55
CA ILE A 92 -7.23 9.32 9.33
C ILE A 92 -6.81 7.86 9.45
N PHE A 93 -7.27 7.05 8.51
CA PHE A 93 -7.01 5.62 8.48
C PHE A 93 -6.14 5.26 7.28
N PHE A 94 -5.13 4.41 7.49
CA PHE A 94 -4.43 3.68 6.43
C PHE A 94 -4.70 2.20 6.63
N LEU A 95 -5.42 1.59 5.70
CA LEU A 95 -5.69 0.16 5.68
C LEU A 95 -4.78 -0.48 4.64
N SER A 96 -3.78 -1.21 5.13
CA SER A 96 -2.83 -1.91 4.29
C SER A 96 -3.09 -3.41 4.24
N ILE A 97 -3.00 -3.99 3.05
CA ILE A 97 -3.19 -5.40 2.80
C ILE A 97 -1.86 -6.01 2.33
N SER A 98 -1.44 -7.12 2.96
CA SER A 98 -0.23 -7.82 2.54
C SER A 98 -0.42 -8.53 1.20
N GLY A 99 0.64 -8.56 0.40
CA GLY A 99 0.75 -9.51 -0.72
C GLY A 99 1.16 -10.89 -0.23
N THR A 100 1.31 -11.83 -1.15
CA THR A 100 1.89 -13.15 -0.87
C THR A 100 3.39 -13.02 -0.60
N SER A 101 3.88 -13.79 0.37
CA SER A 101 5.29 -13.76 0.78
C SER A 101 6.23 -14.42 -0.23
N SER A 102 5.73 -15.24 -1.17
CA SER A 102 6.53 -15.92 -2.16
C SER A 102 6.04 -15.68 -3.59
N TRP A 103 6.98 -15.37 -4.46
CA TRP A 103 6.75 -15.25 -5.91
C TRP A 103 6.20 -16.52 -6.57
N GLN A 104 6.52 -17.70 -6.02
CA GLN A 104 6.04 -18.97 -6.53
C GLN A 104 4.56 -19.17 -6.20
N ASP A 105 4.11 -18.69 -5.06
CA ASP A 105 2.71 -18.76 -4.64
C ASP A 105 1.86 -17.81 -5.49
N VAL A 106 2.37 -16.63 -5.87
CA VAL A 106 1.69 -15.73 -6.82
C VAL A 106 1.36 -16.43 -8.14
N LYS A 107 2.26 -17.25 -8.68
CA LYS A 107 2.00 -18.00 -9.93
C LYS A 107 0.97 -19.11 -9.76
N THR A 108 0.91 -19.71 -8.58
CA THR A 108 -0.01 -20.81 -8.26
C THR A 108 -1.39 -20.29 -7.89
N ASP A 109 -1.45 -19.17 -7.19
CA ASP A 109 -2.69 -18.51 -6.76
C ASP A 109 -3.39 -17.74 -7.90
N LEU A 110 -2.69 -17.49 -9.00
CA LEU A 110 -3.28 -17.00 -10.26
C LEU A 110 -4.11 -18.05 -11.01
N ALA A 111 -4.64 -19.09 -10.32
CA ALA A 111 -5.72 -19.91 -10.84
C ALA A 111 -6.93 -19.00 -11.15
N VAL A 112 -7.09 -18.68 -12.42
CA VAL A 112 -7.78 -17.51 -12.95
C VAL A 112 -9.27 -17.75 -13.07
N GLU A 113 -9.89 -18.26 -12.00
CA GLU A 113 -11.33 -18.35 -11.92
C GLU A 113 -11.94 -16.97 -11.73
N ALA A 114 -12.91 -16.65 -12.57
CA ALA A 114 -13.73 -15.47 -12.41
C ALA A 114 -14.95 -15.76 -11.52
N THR A 115 -15.46 -14.72 -10.87
CA THR A 115 -16.71 -14.75 -10.13
C THR A 115 -17.44 -13.43 -10.29
N VAL A 116 -18.76 -13.44 -10.12
CA VAL A 116 -19.56 -12.22 -10.20
C VAL A 116 -19.32 -11.32 -8.98
N PHE A 117 -19.17 -10.02 -9.24
CA PHE A 117 -19.01 -8.98 -8.22
C PHE A 117 -20.26 -8.11 -8.19
N GLN A 118 -21.18 -8.40 -7.29
CA GLN A 118 -22.44 -7.67 -7.11
C GLN A 118 -22.87 -7.64 -5.64
N GLY A 119 -23.79 -6.74 -5.32
CA GLY A 119 -24.44 -6.64 -4.01
C GLY A 119 -24.07 -5.36 -3.26
N HIS A 120 -24.83 -5.08 -2.20
CA HIS A 120 -24.70 -3.89 -1.35
C HIS A 120 -24.56 -4.22 0.15
N ASN A 121 -24.55 -5.51 0.48
CA ASN A 121 -24.38 -6.02 1.84
C ASN A 121 -23.75 -7.43 1.81
N LEU A 122 -23.39 -7.96 2.97
CA LEU A 122 -22.67 -9.23 3.08
C LEU A 122 -23.45 -10.41 2.48
N ASP A 123 -24.76 -10.46 2.68
CA ASP A 123 -25.60 -11.57 2.17
C ASP A 123 -25.63 -11.56 0.64
N GLU A 124 -25.80 -10.38 0.05
CA GLU A 124 -25.78 -10.22 -1.41
C GLU A 124 -24.41 -10.52 -1.98
N PHE A 125 -23.31 -10.13 -1.30
CA PHE A 125 -21.95 -10.48 -1.70
C PHE A 125 -21.74 -11.99 -1.75
N LEU A 126 -22.24 -12.72 -0.74
CA LEU A 126 -22.14 -14.17 -0.69
C LEU A 126 -23.01 -14.83 -1.76
N GLN A 127 -24.21 -14.29 -2.04
CA GLN A 127 -25.09 -14.80 -3.09
C GLN A 127 -24.48 -14.61 -4.49
N SER A 128 -23.88 -13.43 -4.76
CA SER A 128 -23.29 -13.11 -6.06
C SER A 128 -22.14 -14.07 -6.44
N ARG A 129 -21.40 -14.59 -5.46
CA ARG A 129 -20.35 -15.60 -5.68
C ARG A 129 -20.86 -16.95 -6.17
N ASN A 130 -22.12 -17.25 -5.94
CA ASN A 130 -22.77 -18.48 -6.39
C ASN A 130 -23.41 -18.34 -7.78
N ASP A 131 -23.42 -17.15 -8.35
CA ASP A 131 -23.92 -16.89 -9.68
C ASP A 131 -23.01 -17.60 -10.72
N LYS A 132 -23.62 -18.46 -11.52
CA LYS A 132 -22.93 -19.24 -12.55
C LYS A 132 -22.88 -18.56 -13.92
N ASP A 133 -23.59 -17.45 -14.08
CA ASP A 133 -23.56 -16.67 -15.30
C ASP A 133 -22.31 -15.78 -15.31
N LEU A 134 -21.27 -16.24 -15.96
CA LEU A 134 -19.99 -15.55 -16.12
C LEU A 134 -19.90 -14.85 -17.48
N SER A 135 -21.01 -14.30 -17.97
CA SER A 135 -21.04 -13.50 -19.20
C SER A 135 -20.28 -12.17 -19.01
N GLU A 136 -19.67 -11.66 -20.10
CA GLU A 136 -18.91 -10.40 -20.07
C GLU A 136 -19.78 -9.16 -19.80
N THR A 137 -21.11 -9.32 -19.83
CA THR A 137 -22.04 -8.25 -19.45
C THR A 137 -22.18 -8.06 -17.94
N LYS A 138 -21.65 -9.00 -17.14
CA LYS A 138 -21.58 -8.89 -15.69
C LYS A 138 -20.23 -8.40 -15.21
N PRO A 139 -20.16 -7.66 -14.10
CA PRO A 139 -18.89 -7.33 -13.48
C PRO A 139 -18.28 -8.62 -12.90
N LEU A 140 -17.23 -9.10 -13.53
CA LEU A 140 -16.49 -10.27 -13.12
C LEU A 140 -15.16 -9.87 -12.53
N VAL A 141 -14.77 -10.55 -11.45
CA VAL A 141 -13.48 -10.32 -10.78
C VAL A 141 -12.75 -11.63 -10.51
N HIS A 142 -11.47 -11.56 -10.23
CA HIS A 142 -10.65 -12.69 -9.85
C HIS A 142 -11.17 -13.28 -8.52
N LYS A 143 -11.62 -14.52 -8.57
CA LYS A 143 -12.26 -15.21 -7.44
C LYS A 143 -11.37 -15.29 -6.20
N GLY A 144 -10.07 -15.59 -6.39
CA GLY A 144 -9.11 -15.65 -5.29
C GLY A 144 -8.96 -14.32 -4.59
N PHE A 145 -8.79 -13.20 -5.32
CA PHE A 145 -8.68 -11.88 -4.71
C PHE A 145 -9.96 -11.48 -3.96
N LEU A 146 -11.13 -11.79 -4.52
CA LEU A 146 -12.40 -11.56 -3.84
C LEU A 146 -12.54 -12.42 -2.57
N GLN A 147 -11.98 -13.64 -2.56
CA GLN A 147 -11.96 -14.49 -1.39
C GLN A 147 -11.18 -13.83 -0.23
N TYR A 148 -10.05 -13.19 -0.51
CA TYR A 148 -9.28 -12.47 0.51
C TYR A 148 -10.06 -11.29 1.09
N VAL A 149 -10.81 -10.53 0.27
CA VAL A 149 -11.71 -9.49 0.78
C VAL A 149 -12.75 -10.08 1.73
N GLN A 150 -13.35 -11.19 1.35
CA GLN A 150 -14.41 -11.83 2.10
C GLN A 150 -13.92 -12.43 3.42
N ASP A 151 -12.85 -13.22 3.36
CA ASP A 151 -12.36 -13.98 4.52
C ASP A 151 -11.56 -13.09 5.47
N GLY A 152 -10.95 -12.04 4.93
CA GLY A 152 -10.10 -11.14 5.69
C GLY A 152 -10.86 -9.96 6.30
N PHE A 153 -11.55 -9.20 5.47
CA PHE A 153 -12.12 -7.93 5.88
C PHE A 153 -13.56 -8.05 6.41
N PHE A 154 -14.32 -9.00 5.86
CA PHE A 154 -15.72 -9.21 6.23
C PHE A 154 -15.94 -10.46 7.10
N SER A 155 -14.90 -11.09 7.61
CA SER A 155 -15.01 -12.18 8.58
C SER A 155 -14.90 -11.67 10.01
N ALA A 156 -15.62 -12.33 10.92
CA ALA A 156 -15.50 -12.03 12.34
C ALA A 156 -14.14 -12.47 12.89
N ASN A 157 -13.54 -11.63 13.73
CA ASN A 157 -12.40 -11.99 14.54
C ASN A 157 -12.81 -12.88 15.73
N SER A 158 -11.86 -13.26 16.58
CA SER A 158 -12.12 -14.07 17.77
C SER A 158 -13.05 -13.42 18.80
N SER A 159 -13.23 -12.09 18.76
CA SER A 159 -14.13 -11.32 19.61
C SER A 159 -15.54 -11.18 19.01
N GLY A 160 -15.73 -11.65 17.76
CA GLY A 160 -16.98 -11.50 17.01
C GLY A 160 -17.12 -10.16 16.27
N GLU A 161 -16.09 -9.33 16.29
CA GLU A 161 -16.06 -8.06 15.54
C GLU A 161 -15.75 -8.33 14.07
N ILE A 162 -16.37 -7.57 13.17
CA ILE A 162 -16.15 -7.64 11.72
C ILE A 162 -15.57 -6.29 11.29
N LEU A 163 -14.24 -6.23 11.08
CA LEU A 163 -13.53 -4.98 10.74
C LEU A 163 -14.24 -4.18 9.65
N GLY A 164 -14.70 -4.85 8.60
CA GLY A 164 -15.37 -4.19 7.48
C GLY A 164 -16.68 -3.54 7.83
N LEU A 165 -17.48 -4.13 8.71
CA LEU A 165 -18.74 -3.54 9.14
C LEU A 165 -18.51 -2.36 10.06
N ASP A 166 -17.63 -2.50 11.05
CA ASP A 166 -17.31 -1.45 12.00
C ASP A 166 -16.75 -0.21 11.29
N LEU A 167 -15.86 -0.42 10.32
CA LEU A 167 -15.25 0.66 9.53
C LEU A 167 -16.28 1.34 8.62
N VAL A 168 -17.17 0.59 7.97
CA VAL A 168 -18.26 1.15 7.14
C VAL A 168 -19.21 1.99 7.99
N GLU A 169 -19.58 1.49 9.16
CA GLU A 169 -20.46 2.22 10.08
C GLU A 169 -19.79 3.51 10.55
N HIS A 170 -18.52 3.45 10.97
CA HIS A 170 -17.74 4.62 11.39
C HIS A 170 -17.68 5.68 10.28
N LEU A 171 -17.26 5.32 9.07
CA LEU A 171 -17.11 6.26 7.96
C LEU A 171 -18.44 6.91 7.55
N LYS A 172 -19.57 6.19 7.67
CA LYS A 172 -20.91 6.76 7.42
C LYS A 172 -21.36 7.74 8.50
N GLN A 173 -20.97 7.51 9.75
CA GLN A 173 -21.29 8.39 10.88
C GLN A 173 -20.37 9.63 10.92
N CYS A 174 -19.13 9.50 10.43
CA CYS A 174 -18.10 10.52 10.46
C CYS A 174 -17.69 10.93 9.02
N PRO A 175 -18.47 11.77 8.31
CA PRO A 175 -18.24 12.06 6.88
C PRO A 175 -16.95 12.85 6.59
N GLU A 176 -16.32 13.43 7.60
CA GLU A 176 -15.07 14.17 7.50
C GLU A 176 -13.83 13.28 7.62
N ASP A 177 -13.98 12.05 8.12
CA ASP A 177 -12.89 11.12 8.28
C ASP A 177 -12.49 10.50 6.94
N LYS A 178 -11.21 10.12 6.82
CA LYS A 178 -10.61 9.62 5.59
C LYS A 178 -10.01 8.24 5.77
N ILE A 179 -10.14 7.40 4.75
CA ILE A 179 -9.45 6.13 4.67
C ILE A 179 -8.62 6.05 3.38
N TYR A 180 -7.36 5.71 3.55
CA TYR A 180 -6.41 5.36 2.49
C TYR A 180 -6.25 3.85 2.47
N ILE A 181 -6.63 3.20 1.37
CA ILE A 181 -6.54 1.75 1.21
C ILE A 181 -5.34 1.45 0.34
N THR A 182 -4.44 0.60 0.81
CA THR A 182 -3.19 0.38 0.11
C THR A 182 -2.73 -1.08 0.17
N GLY A 183 -1.85 -1.45 -0.73
CA GLY A 183 -1.23 -2.76 -0.72
C GLY A 183 -0.29 -2.94 -1.91
N HIS A 184 0.59 -3.92 -1.77
CA HIS A 184 1.55 -4.30 -2.79
C HIS A 184 1.16 -5.65 -3.41
N SER A 185 1.35 -5.80 -4.72
CA SER A 185 1.11 -7.07 -5.40
C SER A 185 -0.35 -7.55 -5.24
N LEU A 186 -0.57 -8.77 -4.79
CA LEU A 186 -1.89 -9.30 -4.44
C LEU A 186 -2.63 -8.38 -3.44
N GLY A 187 -1.93 -7.83 -2.44
CA GLY A 187 -2.53 -6.89 -1.50
C GLY A 187 -3.09 -5.63 -2.17
N GLY A 188 -2.43 -5.15 -3.24
CA GLY A 188 -2.94 -4.07 -4.07
C GLY A 188 -4.20 -4.46 -4.83
N ALA A 189 -4.25 -5.66 -5.39
CA ALA A 189 -5.46 -6.18 -6.06
C ALA A 189 -6.64 -6.30 -5.08
N VAL A 190 -6.38 -6.79 -3.87
CA VAL A 190 -7.40 -6.86 -2.79
C VAL A 190 -7.85 -5.46 -2.38
N ALA A 191 -6.94 -4.48 -2.31
CA ALA A 191 -7.26 -3.08 -2.01
C ALA A 191 -8.23 -2.47 -3.04
N GLU A 192 -8.02 -2.73 -4.33
CA GLU A 192 -8.92 -2.28 -5.41
C GLU A 192 -10.33 -2.88 -5.26
N LEU A 193 -10.43 -4.20 -5.01
CA LEU A 193 -11.72 -4.87 -4.78
C LEU A 193 -12.40 -4.41 -3.49
N LEU A 194 -11.64 -4.19 -2.44
CA LEU A 194 -12.16 -3.71 -1.17
C LEU A 194 -12.76 -2.31 -1.32
N THR A 195 -12.07 -1.42 -2.03
CA THR A 195 -12.58 -0.07 -2.34
C THR A 195 -13.94 -0.15 -3.05
N ALA A 196 -14.06 -1.00 -4.06
CA ALA A 196 -15.32 -1.22 -4.76
C ALA A 196 -16.44 -1.72 -3.79
N ARG A 197 -16.10 -2.62 -2.85
CA ARG A 197 -17.06 -3.09 -1.84
C ARG A 197 -17.52 -2.00 -0.87
N LEU A 198 -16.60 -1.15 -0.42
CA LEU A 198 -16.96 -0.02 0.47
C LEU A 198 -17.89 0.97 -0.24
N LEU A 199 -17.65 1.24 -1.54
CA LEU A 199 -18.52 2.06 -2.36
C LEU A 199 -19.92 1.43 -2.51
N ASP A 200 -20.00 0.13 -2.78
CA ASP A 200 -21.28 -0.60 -2.86
C ASP A 200 -22.03 -0.59 -1.53
N MET A 201 -21.32 -0.61 -0.41
CA MET A 201 -21.91 -0.49 0.92
C MET A 201 -22.29 0.95 1.28
N GLY A 202 -22.07 1.92 0.40
CA GLY A 202 -22.52 3.31 0.53
C GLY A 202 -21.57 4.22 1.31
N VAL A 203 -20.29 3.86 1.44
CA VAL A 203 -19.28 4.81 1.92
C VAL A 203 -19.04 5.85 0.81
N ASN A 204 -18.91 7.12 1.20
CA ASN A 204 -18.73 8.20 0.24
C ASN A 204 -17.34 8.09 -0.42
N SER A 205 -17.30 8.15 -1.75
CA SER A 205 -16.05 8.10 -2.51
C SER A 205 -15.04 9.18 -2.11
N ASN A 206 -15.50 10.35 -1.65
CA ASN A 206 -14.63 11.41 -1.15
C ASN A 206 -13.88 11.04 0.15
N GLN A 207 -14.35 10.02 0.88
CA GLN A 207 -13.67 9.53 2.08
C GLN A 207 -12.62 8.47 1.77
N ILE A 208 -12.64 7.88 0.57
CA ILE A 208 -11.79 6.76 0.19
C ILE A 208 -10.80 7.20 -0.87
N GLU A 209 -9.53 6.93 -0.63
CA GLU A 209 -8.49 7.00 -1.65
C GLU A 209 -7.68 5.69 -1.64
N THR A 210 -7.37 5.18 -2.82
CA THR A 210 -6.70 3.88 -2.96
C THR A 210 -5.38 4.06 -3.69
N ILE A 211 -4.31 3.60 -3.05
CA ILE A 211 -2.95 3.66 -3.61
C ILE A 211 -2.38 2.25 -3.66
N THR A 212 -2.10 1.73 -4.85
CA THR A 212 -1.59 0.37 -5.01
C THR A 212 -0.21 0.34 -5.63
N PHE A 213 0.61 -0.63 -5.21
CA PHE A 213 1.97 -0.83 -5.70
C PHE A 213 2.08 -2.16 -6.44
N GLY A 214 2.29 -2.12 -7.76
CA GLY A 214 2.47 -3.31 -8.59
C GLY A 214 1.27 -4.26 -8.60
N ALA A 215 0.05 -3.75 -8.42
CA ALA A 215 -1.16 -4.56 -8.40
C ALA A 215 -1.45 -5.19 -9.77
N PRO A 216 -1.79 -6.49 -9.86
CA PRO A 216 -2.30 -7.11 -11.07
C PRO A 216 -3.74 -6.68 -11.37
N ALA A 217 -4.21 -6.92 -12.60
CA ALA A 217 -5.60 -6.68 -12.99
C ALA A 217 -6.57 -7.52 -12.14
N VAL A 218 -7.68 -6.92 -11.72
CA VAL A 218 -8.61 -7.56 -10.76
C VAL A 218 -9.92 -8.02 -11.37
N GLY A 219 -10.34 -7.43 -12.50
CA GLY A 219 -11.65 -7.72 -13.08
C GLY A 219 -11.73 -7.52 -14.60
N ASN A 220 -12.88 -7.88 -15.15
CA ASN A 220 -13.16 -7.69 -16.57
C ASN A 220 -13.49 -6.22 -16.89
N LYS A 221 -13.64 -5.94 -18.17
CA LYS A 221 -13.95 -4.57 -18.62
C LYS A 221 -15.23 -4.01 -18.01
N THR A 222 -16.26 -4.83 -17.85
CA THR A 222 -17.53 -4.41 -17.23
C THR A 222 -17.32 -3.97 -15.77
N PHE A 223 -16.49 -4.69 -15.02
CA PHE A 223 -16.11 -4.29 -13.67
C PHE A 223 -15.33 -2.96 -13.66
N VAL A 224 -14.32 -2.83 -14.51
CA VAL A 224 -13.52 -1.61 -14.60
C VAL A 224 -14.39 -0.41 -14.98
N ASP A 225 -15.21 -0.51 -16.04
CA ASP A 225 -16.09 0.57 -16.48
C ASP A 225 -17.11 1.01 -15.41
N MET A 226 -17.51 0.08 -14.52
CA MET A 226 -18.47 0.35 -13.45
C MET A 226 -17.83 1.11 -12.28
N TYR A 227 -16.57 0.80 -11.92
CA TYR A 227 -15.96 1.31 -10.70
C TYR A 227 -14.92 2.40 -10.94
N GLU A 228 -14.21 2.43 -12.06
CA GLU A 228 -13.18 3.44 -12.35
C GLU A 228 -13.69 4.88 -12.17
N PRO A 229 -14.89 5.26 -12.68
CA PRO A 229 -15.40 6.61 -12.50
C PRO A 229 -15.77 6.99 -11.05
N LYS A 230 -15.82 6.01 -10.14
CA LYS A 230 -16.26 6.20 -8.75
C LYS A 230 -15.09 6.15 -7.76
N MET A 231 -13.94 5.64 -8.19
CA MET A 231 -12.79 5.39 -7.32
C MET A 231 -11.77 6.52 -7.45
N ASN A 232 -11.29 7.01 -6.32
CA ASN A 232 -10.05 7.78 -6.24
C ASN A 232 -8.90 6.75 -6.15
N LEU A 233 -8.43 6.30 -7.31
CA LEU A 233 -7.44 5.23 -7.40
C LEU A 233 -6.16 5.72 -8.07
N THR A 234 -5.04 5.56 -7.40
CA THR A 234 -3.69 5.73 -7.95
C THR A 234 -2.99 4.38 -7.99
N ARG A 235 -2.74 3.87 -9.19
CA ARG A 235 -1.99 2.64 -9.40
C ARG A 235 -0.55 2.98 -9.71
N ILE A 236 0.34 2.61 -8.80
CA ILE A 236 1.78 2.84 -8.96
C ILE A 236 2.42 1.55 -9.46
N THR A 237 3.10 1.63 -10.60
CA THR A 237 3.80 0.49 -11.18
C THR A 237 5.25 0.84 -11.46
N MET A 238 6.16 -0.09 -11.19
CA MET A 238 7.55 0.06 -11.53
C MET A 238 7.79 -0.32 -13.00
N LYS A 239 8.63 0.43 -13.71
CA LYS A 239 9.08 0.04 -15.06
C LYS A 239 9.82 -1.29 -14.95
N GLY A 240 9.41 -2.28 -15.74
CA GLY A 240 9.98 -3.64 -15.68
C GLY A 240 9.23 -4.60 -14.74
N ASP A 241 8.30 -4.11 -13.92
CA ASP A 241 7.44 -4.99 -13.14
C ASP A 241 6.47 -5.76 -14.05
N ILE A 242 6.67 -7.08 -14.11
CA ILE A 242 5.85 -7.97 -14.96
C ILE A 242 4.57 -8.45 -14.25
N VAL A 243 4.51 -8.36 -12.91
CA VAL A 243 3.39 -8.88 -12.11
C VAL A 243 2.09 -8.18 -12.44
N LYS A 244 2.16 -6.88 -12.66
CA LYS A 244 1.00 -6.07 -13.06
C LYS A 244 0.25 -6.66 -14.26
N ASN A 245 0.92 -7.42 -15.12
CA ASN A 245 0.33 -8.00 -16.35
C ASN A 245 -0.04 -9.48 -16.18
N LEU A 246 0.33 -10.15 -15.09
CA LEU A 246 0.18 -11.60 -14.98
C LEU A 246 -1.28 -12.07 -15.03
N ALA A 247 -2.20 -11.35 -14.37
CA ALA A 247 -3.61 -11.71 -14.39
C ALA A 247 -4.17 -11.63 -15.82
N GLN A 248 -3.78 -10.63 -16.60
CA GLN A 248 -4.17 -10.47 -18.00
C GLN A 248 -3.55 -11.53 -18.91
N ILE A 249 -2.30 -11.92 -18.67
CA ILE A 249 -1.62 -12.99 -19.41
C ILE A 249 -2.30 -14.34 -19.14
N ALA A 250 -2.71 -14.57 -17.90
CA ALA A 250 -3.34 -15.83 -17.51
C ALA A 250 -4.83 -15.89 -17.93
N ASN A 251 -5.51 -14.74 -17.99
CA ASN A 251 -6.88 -14.64 -18.47
C ASN A 251 -7.11 -13.27 -19.15
N GLU A 252 -7.26 -13.28 -20.47
CA GLU A 252 -7.47 -12.10 -21.30
C GLU A 252 -8.72 -11.28 -20.94
N ARG A 253 -9.66 -11.84 -20.17
CA ARG A 253 -10.84 -11.13 -19.67
C ARG A 253 -10.48 -10.01 -18.70
N PHE A 254 -9.39 -10.16 -17.94
CA PHE A 254 -9.04 -9.19 -16.92
C PHE A 254 -8.31 -8.01 -17.54
N VAL A 255 -8.74 -6.83 -17.19
CA VAL A 255 -8.18 -5.57 -17.66
C VAL A 255 -7.79 -4.68 -16.48
N GLN A 256 -6.81 -3.82 -16.72
CA GLN A 256 -6.37 -2.87 -15.70
C GLN A 256 -7.26 -1.64 -15.68
N PHE A 257 -7.37 -1.02 -14.51
CA PHE A 257 -7.81 0.38 -14.43
C PHE A 257 -6.80 1.30 -15.14
N ASN A 258 -7.26 2.40 -15.72
CA ASN A 258 -6.42 3.31 -16.52
C ASN A 258 -5.56 4.25 -15.66
N THR A 259 -5.92 4.48 -14.42
CA THR A 259 -5.20 5.36 -13.49
C THR A 259 -3.87 4.73 -13.08
N ASN A 260 -2.79 5.04 -13.79
CA ASN A 260 -1.49 4.41 -13.57
C ASN A 260 -0.36 5.43 -13.57
N GLU A 261 0.40 5.45 -12.46
CA GLU A 261 1.66 6.18 -12.33
C GLU A 261 2.82 5.20 -12.53
N VAL A 262 3.74 5.50 -13.45
CA VAL A 262 4.88 4.62 -13.73
C VAL A 262 6.15 5.21 -13.12
N TRP A 263 6.69 4.52 -12.13
CA TRP A 263 7.97 4.85 -11.53
C TRP A 263 9.12 4.12 -12.24
N THR A 264 10.27 4.75 -12.28
CA THR A 264 11.47 4.19 -12.88
C THR A 264 12.55 3.98 -11.83
N VAL A 265 13.23 2.85 -11.90
CA VAL A 265 14.43 2.57 -11.12
C VAL A 265 15.67 3.05 -11.89
N SER A 266 16.75 3.35 -11.18
CA SER A 266 18.01 3.73 -11.80
C SER A 266 18.61 2.55 -12.60
N LYS A 267 19.50 2.85 -13.56
CA LYS A 267 20.16 1.80 -14.39
C LYS A 267 21.00 0.79 -13.59
N LEU A 268 21.26 1.07 -12.32
CA LEU A 268 22.02 0.19 -11.41
C LEU A 268 21.14 -0.85 -10.73
N GLU A 269 19.83 -0.67 -10.77
CA GLU A 269 18.88 -1.60 -10.18
C GLU A 269 18.44 -2.61 -11.25
N ASN A 270 18.55 -3.89 -10.87
CA ASN A 270 18.27 -4.98 -11.78
C ASN A 270 16.76 -5.12 -12.01
N ASP A 271 16.29 -5.02 -13.25
CA ASP A 271 14.87 -5.15 -13.64
C ASP A 271 14.20 -6.43 -13.10
N LYS A 272 14.99 -7.45 -12.73
CA LYS A 272 14.47 -8.70 -12.16
C LYS A 272 13.76 -8.52 -10.81
N PHE A 273 14.01 -7.42 -10.13
CA PHE A 273 13.43 -7.09 -8.81
C PHE A 273 12.41 -5.97 -8.85
N ALA A 274 12.01 -5.53 -10.04
CA ALA A 274 11.09 -4.42 -10.21
C ALA A 274 9.75 -4.59 -9.46
N HIS A 275 9.39 -5.83 -9.10
CA HIS A 275 8.21 -6.13 -8.28
C HIS A 275 8.45 -6.13 -6.76
N ASN A 276 9.66 -5.92 -6.29
CA ASN A 276 9.93 -5.96 -4.84
C ASN A 276 9.36 -4.72 -4.14
N MET A 277 8.60 -4.94 -3.03
CA MET A 277 8.04 -3.83 -2.24
C MET A 277 9.09 -2.84 -1.75
N LEU A 278 10.31 -3.31 -1.45
CA LEU A 278 11.40 -2.42 -1.02
C LEU A 278 11.82 -1.42 -2.11
N LEU A 279 11.71 -1.77 -3.40
CA LEU A 279 11.98 -0.82 -4.50
C LEU A 279 10.88 0.22 -4.61
N TYR A 280 9.62 -0.16 -4.44
CA TYR A 280 8.51 0.78 -4.38
C TYR A 280 8.65 1.73 -3.19
N PHE A 281 9.05 1.18 -2.05
CA PHE A 281 9.29 1.95 -0.83
C PHE A 281 10.45 2.95 -0.99
N ASP A 282 11.62 2.50 -1.53
CA ASP A 282 12.75 3.38 -1.82
C ASP A 282 12.35 4.53 -2.75
N ARG A 283 11.61 4.21 -3.81
CA ARG A 283 11.15 5.22 -4.75
C ARG A 283 10.13 6.19 -4.13
N ALA A 284 9.24 5.70 -3.25
CA ALA A 284 8.31 6.55 -2.52
C ALA A 284 9.03 7.55 -1.63
N ILE A 285 10.04 7.10 -0.88
CA ILE A 285 10.91 7.97 -0.08
C ILE A 285 11.56 9.03 -0.97
N LYS A 286 12.19 8.62 -2.06
CA LYS A 286 12.87 9.55 -2.96
C LYS A 286 11.90 10.60 -3.51
N ASN A 287 10.77 10.17 -4.07
CA ASN A 287 9.78 11.09 -4.63
C ASN A 287 9.24 12.07 -3.58
N TYR A 288 9.10 11.60 -2.33
CA TYR A 288 8.69 12.43 -1.21
C TYR A 288 9.70 13.55 -0.93
N TYR A 289 10.98 13.20 -0.76
CA TYR A 289 12.01 14.20 -0.44
C TYR A 289 12.32 15.10 -1.64
N ASP A 290 12.35 14.59 -2.87
CA ASP A 290 12.50 15.41 -4.07
C ASP A 290 11.38 16.48 -4.14
N SER A 291 10.14 16.15 -3.76
CA SER A 291 9.03 17.11 -3.72
C SER A 291 9.19 18.19 -2.64
N LYS A 292 9.84 17.88 -1.53
CA LYS A 292 10.12 18.88 -0.46
C LYS A 292 11.27 19.82 -0.86
N GLU A 293 12.28 19.31 -1.57
CA GLU A 293 13.37 20.12 -2.11
C GLU A 293 12.86 21.09 -3.19
N ASP A 294 11.98 20.64 -4.09
CA ASP A 294 11.36 21.50 -5.10
C ASP A 294 10.56 22.66 -4.47
N ILE A 295 9.84 22.39 -3.38
CA ILE A 295 9.12 23.42 -2.62
C ILE A 295 10.10 24.39 -1.96
N ALA A 296 11.18 23.90 -1.35
CA ALA A 296 12.19 24.73 -0.71
C ALA A 296 12.88 25.65 -1.72
N LEU A 297 13.26 25.11 -2.89
CA LEU A 297 13.87 25.89 -3.98
C LEU A 297 12.92 26.95 -4.57
N ALA A 298 11.62 26.65 -4.61
CA ALA A 298 10.61 27.61 -5.10
C ALA A 298 10.33 28.76 -4.12
N THR A 299 10.70 28.59 -2.83
CA THR A 299 10.53 29.59 -1.78
C THR A 299 11.78 30.41 -1.48
N GLU A 300 12.96 29.98 -1.92
CA GLU A 300 14.20 30.74 -1.83
C GLU A 300 14.35 31.68 -3.03
N ASP A 301 14.53 32.97 -2.76
CA ASP A 301 14.80 33.99 -3.78
C ASP A 301 16.04 33.60 -4.63
N ILE A 302 15.89 33.72 -5.95
CA ILE A 302 16.78 33.25 -7.03
C ILE A 302 18.25 33.78 -6.94
N GLU A 303 18.63 34.59 -5.98
CA GLU A 303 19.95 35.22 -5.91
C GLU A 303 21.11 34.33 -5.37
N THR A 304 20.86 33.07 -4.93
CA THR A 304 21.93 32.21 -4.37
C THR A 304 22.16 30.89 -5.08
N CYS A 305 21.63 30.71 -6.28
CA CYS A 305 21.59 29.42 -6.98
C CYS A 305 22.84 29.11 -7.83
N GLU A 306 24.08 29.28 -7.32
CA GLU A 306 25.29 28.85 -8.07
C GLU A 306 26.02 27.61 -7.52
N THR A 307 25.60 26.95 -6.46
CA THR A 307 26.40 25.83 -5.87
C THR A 307 25.62 24.66 -5.30
N TYR A 308 24.38 24.40 -5.66
CA TYR A 308 23.67 23.21 -5.16
C TYR A 308 23.64 22.07 -6.18
N VAL A 309 24.70 21.27 -6.20
CA VAL A 309 24.60 19.89 -6.69
C VAL A 309 24.05 19.07 -5.53
N ALA A 310 22.74 18.97 -5.44
CA ALA A 310 22.07 18.12 -4.47
C ALA A 310 22.51 16.68 -4.68
N LYS A 311 23.37 16.18 -3.81
CA LYS A 311 23.51 14.74 -3.63
C LYS A 311 22.39 14.30 -2.70
N PRO A 312 21.49 13.40 -3.12
CA PRO A 312 20.52 12.81 -2.21
C PRO A 312 21.28 12.13 -1.08
N LYS A 313 21.20 12.67 0.12
CA LYS A 313 21.71 12.01 1.32
C LYS A 313 20.64 11.06 1.84
N TYR A 314 20.43 9.96 1.15
CA TYR A 314 19.82 8.80 1.79
C TYR A 314 20.92 7.99 2.46
N ASP A 315 21.20 8.27 3.70
CA ASP A 315 21.86 7.30 4.54
C ASP A 315 20.76 6.35 5.05
N PHE A 316 20.42 5.34 4.23
CA PHE A 316 19.78 4.17 4.79
C PHE A 316 20.60 3.70 5.99
N PRO A 317 19.97 3.30 7.10
CA PRO A 317 20.70 2.63 8.16
C PRO A 317 21.56 1.53 7.50
N ASN A 318 22.85 1.45 7.85
CA ASN A 318 23.81 0.52 7.23
C ASN A 318 23.30 -0.93 7.21
N GLU A 319 22.41 -1.29 8.14
CA GLU A 319 21.71 -2.57 8.22
C GLU A 319 20.75 -2.79 7.06
N LEU A 320 19.98 -1.75 6.66
CA LEU A 320 19.06 -1.83 5.53
C LEU A 320 19.83 -2.00 4.21
N GLN A 321 20.92 -1.27 4.04
CA GLN A 321 21.78 -1.37 2.86
C GLN A 321 22.49 -2.72 2.78
N SER A 322 22.91 -3.28 3.91
CA SER A 322 23.56 -4.61 3.94
C SER A 322 22.58 -5.73 3.62
N GLU A 323 21.32 -5.64 4.05
CA GLU A 323 20.29 -6.63 3.70
C GLU A 323 19.82 -6.52 2.24
N ILE A 324 19.70 -5.31 1.70
CA ILE A 324 19.45 -5.11 0.26
C ILE A 324 20.59 -5.74 -0.56
N ASN A 325 21.84 -5.56 -0.14
CA ASN A 325 22.99 -6.18 -0.78
C ASN A 325 23.02 -7.70 -0.61
N TYR A 326 22.60 -8.22 0.54
CA TYR A 326 22.49 -9.67 0.79
C TYR A 326 21.39 -10.30 -0.08
N MET A 327 20.22 -9.67 -0.18
CA MET A 327 19.14 -10.12 -1.06
C MET A 327 19.58 -10.10 -2.54
N ASN A 328 20.35 -9.10 -2.96
CA ASN A 328 20.93 -9.03 -4.31
C ASN A 328 21.98 -10.10 -4.58
N LEU A 329 22.66 -10.62 -3.54
CA LEU A 329 23.63 -11.72 -3.62
C LEU A 329 22.99 -13.10 -3.56
N ALA A 330 21.95 -13.27 -2.77
CA ALA A 330 21.21 -14.54 -2.63
C ALA A 330 20.36 -14.90 -3.85
N LEU A 331 20.17 -13.96 -4.76
CA LEU A 331 19.35 -14.10 -5.96
C LEU A 331 20.21 -14.17 -7.25
N LYS A 332 21.55 -14.19 -7.12
CA LYS A 332 22.51 -14.56 -8.17
C LYS A 332 22.75 -16.06 -8.18
#